data_be2f099b783e856d93afb46bd2ee262f
#
_entry.id   be2f099b783e856d93afb46bd2ee262f
#
_cell.length_a   1.000
_cell.length_b   1.000
_cell.length_c   1.000
_cell.angle_alpha   90.00
_cell.angle_beta   90.00
_cell.angle_gamma   90.00
#
_symmetry.space_group_name_H-M   'P 1'
#
loop_
_entity.id
_entity.type
_entity.pdbx_description
1 polymer ?
#
loop_
_entity_poly.entity_id
_entity_poly.type
_entity_poly.pdbx_seq_one_letter_code
_entity_poly.pdbx_strand_id
1 'polypeptide(L)'
;KTTLKLLVVLLSLAIVSCGGEEKKEEKTKVQLKKQPTTKQVESKSTDTKPSETIDLTNKGVGPVTSIDISAPVDQALATKGKDVYDKMCTACHRVDKKFIGPAPTGILEKRTPEWVMNMILDPEGMVKNDPLAKALLMEFNGSPMANQNLTEDEARSVLEYFRTLK
;
A
#
# COMPACT_ATOMS: atom_id res chain seq x y z
N LYS A 1 -13.41 -58.72 -3.87
CA LYS A 1 -13.77 -58.38 -2.47
C LYS A 1 -12.69 -58.71 -1.43
N THR A 2 -11.52 -59.20 -1.84
CA THR A 2 -10.46 -59.64 -0.92
C THR A 2 -9.23 -58.68 -0.86
N THR A 3 -9.13 -57.72 -1.74
CA THR A 3 -8.00 -56.77 -1.81
C THR A 3 -8.17 -55.54 -0.91
N LEU A 4 -9.42 -55.28 -0.44
CA LEU A 4 -9.69 -54.10 0.41
C LEU A 4 -9.48 -54.38 1.91
N LYS A 5 -9.38 -55.64 2.32
CA LYS A 5 -9.16 -56.02 3.72
C LYS A 5 -7.70 -56.08 4.15
N LEU A 6 -6.77 -56.08 3.22
CA LEU A 6 -5.32 -56.18 3.53
C LEU A 6 -4.68 -54.79 3.79
N LEU A 7 -5.34 -53.69 3.42
CA LEU A 7 -4.81 -52.36 3.57
C LEU A 7 -5.07 -51.71 4.95
N VAL A 8 -5.97 -52.31 5.75
CA VAL A 8 -6.35 -51.76 7.06
C VAL A 8 -5.50 -52.33 8.21
N VAL A 9 -4.72 -53.39 7.98
CA VAL A 9 -3.93 -54.02 9.04
C VAL A 9 -2.49 -53.48 9.13
N LEU A 10 -2.04 -52.69 8.17
CA LEU A 10 -0.65 -52.15 8.11
C LEU A 10 -0.51 -50.71 8.68
N LEU A 11 -1.58 -50.10 9.20
CA LEU A 11 -1.55 -48.71 9.70
C LEU A 11 -1.58 -48.59 11.23
N SER A 12 -1.36 -49.67 11.98
CA SER A 12 -1.55 -49.64 13.45
C SER A 12 -0.27 -49.92 14.28
N LEU A 13 0.92 -49.80 13.74
CA LEU A 13 2.16 -50.12 14.48
C LEU A 13 3.27 -49.04 14.37
N ALA A 14 2.94 -47.78 14.69
CA ALA A 14 3.98 -46.75 14.82
C ALA A 14 3.62 -45.66 15.83
N ILE A 15 3.29 -46.02 17.06
CA ILE A 15 3.26 -45.07 18.18
C ILE A 15 3.78 -45.77 19.44
N VAL A 16 5.10 -45.83 19.64
CA VAL A 16 5.77 -45.81 20.94
C VAL A 16 7.24 -45.45 20.72
N SER A 17 7.66 -44.26 21.06
CA SER A 17 8.92 -43.96 21.74
C SER A 17 8.94 -42.49 22.15
N CYS A 18 8.59 -42.23 23.37
CA CYS A 18 8.89 -40.98 24.05
C CYS A 18 9.78 -41.36 25.23
N GLY A 19 11.06 -41.04 25.14
CA GLY A 19 12.01 -41.10 26.25
C GLY A 19 12.46 -39.68 26.56
N GLY A 20 12.06 -39.14 27.70
CA GLY A 20 12.43 -37.83 28.16
C GLY A 20 13.85 -37.79 28.75
N GLU A 21 14.52 -36.68 28.59
CA GLU A 21 15.70 -36.32 29.39
C GLU A 21 15.60 -34.83 29.73
N GLU A 22 15.35 -34.58 31.06
CA GLU A 22 15.36 -33.27 31.67
C GLU A 22 16.81 -32.74 31.66
N LYS A 23 17.10 -31.68 30.91
CA LYS A 23 18.29 -30.87 31.12
C LYS A 23 17.91 -29.54 31.78
N LYS A 24 18.41 -29.34 33.00
CA LYS A 24 18.36 -28.11 33.77
C LYS A 24 18.80 -26.92 32.95
N GLU A 25 17.94 -25.95 32.75
CA GLU A 25 18.30 -24.63 32.21
C GLU A 25 19.03 -23.81 33.26
N GLU A 26 20.29 -23.53 33.00
CA GLU A 26 21.10 -22.55 33.68
C GLU A 26 20.71 -21.14 33.17
N LYS A 27 20.19 -20.31 34.09
CA LYS A 27 19.76 -18.94 33.80
C LYS A 27 20.98 -18.06 33.57
N THR A 28 21.41 -17.90 32.31
CA THR A 28 22.38 -16.87 31.94
C THR A 28 21.65 -15.53 31.79
N LYS A 29 21.92 -14.62 32.74
CA LYS A 29 21.46 -13.22 32.66
C LYS A 29 22.17 -12.52 31.50
N VAL A 30 21.49 -12.34 30.38
CA VAL A 30 21.94 -11.48 29.30
C VAL A 30 21.73 -10.03 29.73
N GLN A 31 22.82 -9.32 30.05
CA GLN A 31 22.81 -7.87 30.20
C GLN A 31 22.57 -7.22 28.85
N LEU A 32 21.41 -6.63 28.64
CA LEU A 32 21.17 -5.72 27.51
C LEU A 32 22.04 -4.47 27.67
N LYS A 33 23.08 -4.35 26.85
CA LYS A 33 23.80 -3.09 26.65
C LYS A 33 22.81 -2.07 26.09
N LYS A 34 22.58 -0.98 26.86
CA LYS A 34 21.84 0.20 26.39
C LYS A 34 22.51 0.74 25.13
N GLN A 35 21.86 0.60 24.00
CA GLN A 35 22.18 1.35 22.78
C GLN A 35 21.83 2.82 22.98
N PRO A 36 22.62 3.77 22.45
CA PRO A 36 22.34 5.19 22.64
C PRO A 36 21.03 5.55 21.94
N THR A 37 20.15 6.18 22.69
CA THR A 37 18.86 6.70 22.25
C THR A 37 19.08 7.73 21.16
N THR A 38 18.89 7.32 19.90
CA THR A 38 18.68 8.26 18.82
C THR A 38 17.40 9.02 19.15
N LYS A 39 17.49 10.35 19.28
CA LYS A 39 16.35 11.23 19.50
C LYS A 39 15.31 10.94 18.40
N GLN A 40 14.25 10.22 18.77
CA GLN A 40 13.02 10.25 17.99
C GLN A 40 12.56 11.71 17.98
N VAL A 41 12.52 12.27 16.78
CA VAL A 41 11.78 13.49 16.53
C VAL A 41 10.32 13.09 16.78
N GLU A 42 9.75 13.54 17.90
CA GLU A 42 8.33 13.43 18.19
C GLU A 42 7.58 14.14 17.05
N SER A 43 7.15 13.36 16.07
CA SER A 43 6.09 13.75 15.18
C SER A 43 4.84 13.92 16.05
N LYS A 44 4.46 15.17 16.27
CA LYS A 44 3.23 15.59 16.92
C LYS A 44 2.09 14.84 16.20
N SER A 45 1.57 13.79 16.81
CA SER A 45 0.42 13.05 16.30
C SER A 45 -0.80 13.99 16.37
N THR A 46 -1.03 14.73 15.29
CA THR A 46 -2.35 15.24 15.00
C THR A 46 -3.21 14.02 14.66
N ASP A 47 -4.37 13.91 15.30
CA ASP A 47 -5.35 12.82 15.15
C ASP A 47 -6.02 12.82 13.75
N THR A 48 -5.31 13.35 12.75
CA THR A 48 -5.77 13.51 11.36
C THR A 48 -5.48 12.23 10.59
N LYS A 49 -6.50 11.66 9.97
CA LYS A 49 -6.32 10.46 9.14
C LYS A 49 -5.35 10.73 7.98
N PRO A 50 -4.55 9.75 7.57
CA PRO A 50 -3.65 9.89 6.42
C PRO A 50 -4.35 10.37 5.14
N SER A 51 -5.59 9.94 4.88
CA SER A 51 -6.40 10.39 3.73
C SER A 51 -6.87 11.85 3.82
N GLU A 52 -6.87 12.42 5.02
CA GLU A 52 -7.27 13.81 5.29
C GLU A 52 -6.07 14.74 5.47
N THR A 53 -4.88 14.18 5.65
CA THR A 53 -3.64 14.96 5.77
C THR A 53 -3.38 15.74 4.49
N ILE A 54 -3.06 17.03 4.61
CA ILE A 54 -2.64 17.88 3.49
C ILE A 54 -1.12 17.94 3.49
N ASP A 55 -0.51 17.47 2.40
CA ASP A 55 0.93 17.60 2.17
C ASP A 55 1.16 17.95 0.70
N LEU A 56 1.40 19.22 0.45
CA LEU A 56 1.67 19.78 -0.88
C LEU A 56 3.16 19.99 -1.13
N THR A 57 4.02 19.33 -0.35
CA THR A 57 5.48 19.38 -0.49
C THR A 57 6.07 18.02 -0.84
N ASN A 58 5.44 16.94 -0.39
CA ASN A 58 5.84 15.58 -0.69
C ASN A 58 5.54 15.23 -2.15
N LYS A 59 6.56 14.86 -2.90
CA LYS A 59 6.45 14.42 -4.30
C LYS A 59 6.36 12.89 -4.44
N GLY A 60 6.47 12.18 -3.32
CA GLY A 60 6.54 10.72 -3.32
C GLY A 60 7.87 10.19 -3.85
N VAL A 61 7.86 8.92 -4.18
CA VAL A 61 9.02 8.18 -4.73
C VAL A 61 8.59 7.54 -6.05
N GLY A 62 9.31 7.80 -7.12
CA GLY A 62 8.97 7.24 -8.43
C GLY A 62 9.59 8.03 -9.58
N PRO A 63 9.19 7.75 -10.82
CA PRO A 63 9.78 8.34 -12.00
C PRO A 63 9.47 9.83 -12.18
N VAL A 64 8.36 10.32 -11.61
CA VAL A 64 7.90 11.71 -11.81
C VAL A 64 8.47 12.62 -10.74
N THR A 65 9.39 13.50 -11.12
CA THR A 65 10.06 14.44 -10.19
C THR A 65 9.53 15.87 -10.29
N SER A 66 8.90 16.22 -11.40
CA SER A 66 8.30 17.53 -11.63
C SER A 66 7.22 17.42 -12.69
N ILE A 67 6.11 18.14 -12.47
CA ILE A 67 5.03 18.22 -13.43
C ILE A 67 4.39 19.61 -13.38
N ASP A 68 4.17 20.19 -14.55
CA ASP A 68 3.49 21.48 -14.66
C ASP A 68 1.99 21.28 -14.87
N ILE A 69 1.19 21.81 -13.96
CA ILE A 69 -0.27 21.85 -14.02
C ILE A 69 -0.81 23.30 -13.97
N SER A 70 0.02 24.30 -14.27
CA SER A 70 -0.35 25.72 -14.23
C SER A 70 -1.34 26.10 -15.34
N ALA A 71 -1.26 25.42 -16.50
CA ALA A 71 -2.19 25.62 -17.59
C ALA A 71 -3.63 25.21 -17.23
N PRO A 72 -4.66 25.78 -17.87
CA PRO A 72 -6.04 25.28 -17.74
C PRO A 72 -6.14 23.80 -18.04
N VAL A 73 -7.20 23.15 -17.49
CA VAL A 73 -7.45 21.72 -17.72
C VAL A 73 -7.62 21.44 -19.22
N ASP A 74 -6.82 20.52 -19.76
CA ASP A 74 -6.99 19.99 -21.10
C ASP A 74 -8.16 18.99 -21.11
N GLN A 75 -9.29 19.41 -21.66
CA GLN A 75 -10.52 18.60 -21.67
C GLN A 75 -10.39 17.32 -22.52
N ALA A 76 -9.60 17.34 -23.59
CA ALA A 76 -9.37 16.17 -24.40
C ALA A 76 -8.52 15.13 -23.65
N LEU A 77 -7.48 15.59 -22.96
CA LEU A 77 -6.64 14.74 -22.12
C LEU A 77 -7.42 14.21 -20.91
N ALA A 78 -8.24 15.05 -20.26
CA ALA A 78 -9.10 14.66 -19.15
C ALA A 78 -10.12 13.59 -19.56
N THR A 79 -10.68 13.67 -20.78
CA THR A 79 -11.58 12.65 -21.32
C THR A 79 -10.86 11.31 -21.48
N LYS A 80 -9.66 11.31 -22.04
CA LYS A 80 -8.82 10.10 -22.13
C LYS A 80 -8.53 9.53 -20.74
N GLY A 81 -8.18 10.40 -19.78
CA GLY A 81 -7.91 10.00 -18.40
C GLY A 81 -9.12 9.38 -17.71
N LYS A 82 -10.33 9.90 -17.99
CA LYS A 82 -11.57 9.30 -17.53
C LYS A 82 -11.77 7.89 -18.08
N ASP A 83 -11.51 7.68 -19.38
CA ASP A 83 -11.61 6.35 -19.99
C ASP A 83 -10.62 5.34 -19.39
N VAL A 84 -9.40 5.77 -19.09
CA VAL A 84 -8.41 4.96 -18.38
C VAL A 84 -8.89 4.65 -16.96
N TYR A 85 -9.34 5.68 -16.22
CA TYR A 85 -9.87 5.52 -14.86
C TYR A 85 -11.03 4.54 -14.81
N ASP A 86 -12.00 4.67 -15.71
CA ASP A 86 -13.18 3.80 -15.76
C ASP A 86 -12.81 2.32 -15.97
N LYS A 87 -11.76 2.05 -16.76
CA LYS A 87 -11.31 0.69 -17.08
C LYS A 87 -10.42 0.09 -16.01
N MET A 88 -9.52 0.90 -15.43
CA MET A 88 -8.40 0.38 -14.62
C MET A 88 -8.55 0.65 -13.12
N CYS A 89 -9.35 1.64 -12.72
CA CYS A 89 -9.36 2.13 -11.33
C CYS A 89 -10.67 1.84 -10.59
N THR A 90 -11.79 1.72 -11.32
CA THR A 90 -13.13 1.62 -10.72
C THR A 90 -13.39 0.32 -9.95
N ALA A 91 -12.56 -0.71 -10.14
CA ALA A 91 -12.63 -1.91 -9.31
C ALA A 91 -12.41 -1.60 -7.81
N CYS A 92 -11.51 -0.62 -7.51
CA CYS A 92 -11.09 -0.29 -6.16
C CYS A 92 -11.44 1.15 -5.73
N HIS A 93 -11.65 2.07 -6.66
CA HIS A 93 -11.92 3.49 -6.38
C HIS A 93 -13.32 3.92 -6.83
N ARG A 94 -13.92 4.83 -6.06
CA ARG A 94 -15.11 5.59 -6.44
C ARG A 94 -14.72 7.06 -6.45
N VAL A 95 -15.29 7.82 -7.39
CA VAL A 95 -14.91 9.21 -7.62
C VAL A 95 -15.10 10.07 -6.36
N ASP A 96 -16.22 9.90 -5.67
CA ASP A 96 -16.75 10.79 -4.65
C ASP A 96 -16.76 10.19 -3.23
N LYS A 97 -16.39 8.94 -3.07
CA LYS A 97 -16.46 8.26 -1.78
C LYS A 97 -15.41 7.19 -1.58
N LYS A 98 -15.08 6.92 -0.32
CA LYS A 98 -14.28 5.78 0.09
C LYS A 98 -14.93 4.47 -0.40
N PHE A 99 -14.11 3.60 -0.95
CA PHE A 99 -14.49 2.23 -1.30
C PHE A 99 -13.39 1.28 -0.79
N ILE A 100 -12.74 0.50 -1.63
CA ILE A 100 -11.53 -0.25 -1.27
C ILE A 100 -10.37 0.74 -1.07
N GLY A 101 -10.22 1.67 -2.01
CA GLY A 101 -9.28 2.80 -1.95
C GLY A 101 -9.95 4.14 -1.65
N PRO A 102 -9.18 5.23 -1.55
CA PRO A 102 -9.67 6.59 -1.38
C PRO A 102 -10.39 7.13 -2.61
N ALA A 103 -11.25 8.11 -2.40
CA ALA A 103 -11.83 8.90 -3.49
C ALA A 103 -10.76 9.83 -4.10
N PRO A 104 -10.68 9.96 -5.44
CA PRO A 104 -9.79 10.92 -6.09
C PRO A 104 -10.30 12.37 -6.07
N THR A 105 -11.59 12.62 -5.81
CA THR A 105 -12.13 13.98 -5.72
C THR A 105 -11.38 14.81 -4.68
N GLY A 106 -10.90 15.99 -5.10
CA GLY A 106 -10.14 16.90 -4.25
C GLY A 106 -8.72 16.41 -3.91
N ILE A 107 -8.20 15.38 -4.58
CA ILE A 107 -6.89 14.81 -4.23
C ILE A 107 -5.75 15.83 -4.41
N LEU A 108 -5.83 16.71 -5.39
CA LEU A 108 -4.81 17.73 -5.65
C LEU A 108 -4.85 18.91 -4.67
N GLU A 109 -5.88 18.99 -3.83
CA GLU A 109 -5.89 19.90 -2.68
C GLU A 109 -5.10 19.34 -1.49
N LYS A 110 -4.78 18.04 -1.52
CA LYS A 110 -4.12 17.31 -0.43
C LYS A 110 -2.75 16.78 -0.80
N ARG A 111 -2.47 16.56 -2.08
CA ARG A 111 -1.23 15.93 -2.59
C ARG A 111 -0.68 16.72 -3.77
N THR A 112 0.63 16.65 -3.93
CA THR A 112 1.27 17.16 -5.14
C THR A 112 0.89 16.31 -6.36
N PRO A 113 0.87 16.89 -7.57
CA PRO A 113 0.60 16.14 -8.79
C PRO A 113 1.64 15.03 -9.03
N GLU A 114 2.90 15.25 -8.64
CA GLU A 114 3.97 14.26 -8.72
C GLU A 114 3.67 13.05 -7.82
N TRP A 115 3.25 13.30 -6.57
CA TRP A 115 2.89 12.23 -5.64
C TRP A 115 1.76 11.37 -6.19
N VAL A 116 0.73 12.00 -6.77
CA VAL A 116 -0.41 11.29 -7.36
C VAL A 116 0.04 10.44 -8.55
N MET A 117 0.85 10.98 -9.44
CA MET A 117 1.37 10.23 -10.58
C MET A 117 2.28 9.08 -10.15
N ASN A 118 3.17 9.30 -9.19
CA ASN A 118 4.05 8.25 -8.67
C ASN A 118 3.24 7.12 -8.01
N MET A 119 2.15 7.47 -7.28
CA MET A 119 1.26 6.46 -6.71
C MET A 119 0.52 5.63 -7.77
N ILE A 120 0.21 6.21 -8.92
CA ILE A 120 -0.39 5.50 -10.05
C ILE A 120 0.62 4.59 -10.75
N LEU A 121 1.86 5.07 -10.96
CA LEU A 121 2.88 4.39 -11.75
C LEU A 121 3.64 3.31 -10.97
N ASP A 122 3.94 3.55 -9.70
CA ASP A 122 4.69 2.63 -8.84
C ASP A 122 4.12 2.59 -7.42
N PRO A 123 2.91 2.04 -7.23
CA PRO A 123 2.28 1.98 -5.92
C PRO A 123 3.06 1.15 -4.90
N GLU A 124 3.78 0.11 -5.33
CA GLU A 124 4.60 -0.73 -4.45
C GLU A 124 5.83 0.02 -3.95
N GLY A 125 6.53 0.71 -4.84
CA GLY A 125 7.68 1.57 -4.49
C GLY A 125 7.26 2.70 -3.57
N MET A 126 6.10 3.32 -3.82
CA MET A 126 5.50 4.34 -2.96
C MET A 126 5.23 3.81 -1.56
N VAL A 127 4.51 2.70 -1.41
CA VAL A 127 4.22 2.11 -0.09
C VAL A 127 5.49 1.71 0.67
N LYS A 128 6.51 1.26 -0.04
CA LYS A 128 7.78 0.85 0.54
C LYS A 128 8.60 2.03 1.07
N ASN A 129 8.61 3.15 0.36
CA ASN A 129 9.58 4.23 0.57
C ASN A 129 8.97 5.58 0.98
N ASP A 130 7.64 5.76 0.82
CA ASP A 130 6.93 6.99 1.22
C ASP A 130 6.10 6.73 2.47
N PRO A 131 6.36 7.45 3.59
CA PRO A 131 5.64 7.24 4.85
C PRO A 131 4.14 7.48 4.77
N LEU A 132 3.71 8.45 3.95
CA LEU A 132 2.29 8.78 3.78
C LEU A 132 1.55 7.70 2.98
N ALA A 133 2.16 7.18 1.91
CA ALA A 133 1.61 6.05 1.15
C ALA A 133 1.47 4.79 2.03
N LYS A 134 2.47 4.53 2.88
CA LYS A 134 2.42 3.45 3.86
C LYS A 134 1.31 3.64 4.89
N ALA A 135 1.13 4.85 5.40
CA ALA A 135 0.07 5.17 6.35
C ALA A 135 -1.33 5.02 5.72
N LEU A 136 -1.49 5.44 4.46
CA LEU A 136 -2.72 5.22 3.69
C LEU A 136 -3.02 3.73 3.52
N LEU A 137 -2.04 2.90 3.18
CA LEU A 137 -2.24 1.45 3.11
C LEU A 137 -2.84 0.90 4.41
N MET A 138 -2.33 1.33 5.57
CA MET A 138 -2.85 0.89 6.86
C MET A 138 -4.27 1.42 7.13
N GLU A 139 -4.56 2.67 6.79
CA GLU A 139 -5.91 3.25 6.91
C GLU A 139 -6.95 2.51 6.05
N PHE A 140 -6.52 1.98 4.90
CA PHE A 140 -7.36 1.21 3.99
C PHE A 140 -7.23 -0.31 4.20
N ASN A 141 -7.03 -0.74 5.47
CA ASN A 141 -7.03 -2.13 5.93
C ASN A 141 -5.94 -3.01 5.27
N GLY A 142 -4.82 -2.43 4.88
CA GLY A 142 -3.73 -3.14 4.22
C GLY A 142 -4.05 -3.59 2.79
N SER A 143 -5.11 -3.02 2.17
CA SER A 143 -5.45 -3.31 0.76
C SER A 143 -4.48 -2.57 -0.17
N PRO A 144 -3.52 -3.25 -0.81
CA PRO A 144 -2.56 -2.58 -1.66
C PRO A 144 -3.21 -2.11 -2.96
N MET A 145 -2.76 -0.95 -3.46
CA MET A 145 -3.05 -0.53 -4.82
C MET A 145 -2.23 -1.39 -5.78
N ALA A 146 -2.90 -2.08 -6.71
CA ALA A 146 -2.21 -2.87 -7.73
C ALA A 146 -1.61 -1.96 -8.80
N ASN A 147 -0.39 -2.27 -9.24
CA ASN A 147 0.20 -1.62 -10.39
C ASN A 147 -0.58 -2.00 -11.65
N GLN A 148 -1.11 -1.00 -12.35
CA GLN A 148 -1.88 -1.19 -13.58
C GLN A 148 -0.99 -1.16 -14.84
N ASN A 149 0.33 -1.03 -14.68
CA ASN A 149 1.32 -0.92 -15.76
C ASN A 149 0.99 0.18 -16.78
N LEU A 150 0.45 1.30 -16.29
CA LEU A 150 0.17 2.46 -17.13
C LEU A 150 1.48 3.11 -17.58
N THR A 151 1.46 3.65 -18.78
CA THR A 151 2.51 4.57 -19.25
C THR A 151 2.41 5.90 -18.51
N GLU A 152 3.50 6.70 -18.55
CA GLU A 152 3.49 8.04 -17.96
C GLU A 152 2.43 8.95 -18.60
N ASP A 153 2.22 8.84 -19.92
CA ASP A 153 1.18 9.57 -20.63
C ASP A 153 -0.25 9.18 -20.20
N GLU A 154 -0.48 7.90 -19.95
CA GLU A 154 -1.77 7.44 -19.41
C GLU A 154 -1.98 7.93 -17.97
N ALA A 155 -0.97 7.83 -17.12
CA ALA A 155 -1.02 8.37 -15.76
C ALA A 155 -1.22 9.89 -15.77
N ARG A 156 -0.58 10.60 -16.71
CA ARG A 156 -0.77 12.05 -16.89
C ARG A 156 -2.21 12.37 -17.34
N SER A 157 -2.80 11.55 -18.19
CA SER A 157 -4.21 11.73 -18.57
C SER A 157 -5.16 11.51 -17.38
N VAL A 158 -4.91 10.51 -16.55
CA VAL A 158 -5.68 10.28 -15.31
C VAL A 158 -5.53 11.45 -14.34
N LEU A 159 -4.33 12.00 -14.18
CA LEU A 159 -4.11 13.21 -13.38
C LEU A 159 -4.94 14.38 -13.92
N GLU A 160 -5.00 14.57 -15.24
CA GLU A 160 -5.80 15.62 -15.86
C GLU A 160 -7.30 15.43 -15.61
N TYR A 161 -7.78 14.19 -15.64
CA TYR A 161 -9.13 13.88 -15.21
C TYR A 161 -9.36 14.25 -13.73
N PHE A 162 -8.42 13.95 -12.83
CA PHE A 162 -8.54 14.31 -11.42
C PHE A 162 -8.60 15.83 -11.18
N ARG A 163 -7.97 16.64 -12.05
CA ARG A 163 -8.09 18.11 -12.03
C ARG A 163 -9.51 18.61 -12.29
N THR A 164 -10.38 17.79 -12.89
CA THR A 164 -11.80 18.10 -13.11
C THR A 164 -12.67 17.77 -11.90
N LEU A 165 -12.17 16.97 -10.94
CA LEU A 165 -12.91 16.48 -9.78
C LEU A 165 -12.66 17.42 -8.59
N LYS A 166 -13.64 18.24 -8.25
CA LYS A 166 -13.60 19.21 -7.16
C LYS A 166 -14.69 18.94 -6.13
#